data_82b50f5286a69a4b278f1d88b32aeae0
#
_entry.id   82b50f5286a69a4b278f1d88b32aeae0
#
_cell.length_a   1.000
_cell.length_b   1.000
_cell.length_c   1.000
_cell.angle_alpha   90.00
_cell.angle_beta   90.00
_cell.angle_gamma   90.00
#
_symmetry.space_group_name_H-M   'P 1'
#
loop_
_entity.id
_entity.type
_entity.pdbx_description
1 polymer ?
#
loop_
_entity_poly.entity_id
_entity_poly.type
_entity_poly.pdbx_seq_one_letter_code
_entity_poly.pdbx_strand_id
1 'polypeptide(L)'
;MNFISNRPKAIAIFQALFVTFLWSTSWVLIKEGLKDLPPLTFAGLRYLLAFLILIPVYLRQSKKVELKRLTKNDWGLLITLGIVYYTLTQGLQFLGLKYLPAITFSLLLNFTALFTAVLALIFLKEKLSNWQWVGILVFLAGVFVYFYPLNLPVGLALGLAIGMATVFSNSIASIIGRFINRSKH
;
A
#
# COMPACT_ATOMS: atom_id res chain seq x y z
N MET A 1 30.26 -12.99 -21.36
CA MET A 1 29.00 -13.31 -20.68
C MET A 1 29.14 -12.86 -19.22
N ASN A 2 28.55 -11.69 -18.87
CA ASN A 2 28.81 -11.01 -17.59
C ASN A 2 27.94 -11.59 -16.47
N PHE A 3 28.44 -12.61 -15.76
CA PHE A 3 27.79 -13.18 -14.57
C PHE A 3 27.72 -12.23 -13.35
N ILE A 4 28.52 -11.17 -13.35
CA ILE A 4 28.64 -10.22 -12.22
C ILE A 4 27.50 -9.19 -12.19
N SER A 5 26.85 -8.92 -13.33
CA SER A 5 25.76 -7.92 -13.44
C SER A 5 24.40 -8.38 -12.91
N ASN A 6 24.17 -9.68 -12.70
CA ASN A 6 22.85 -10.21 -12.32
C ASN A 6 22.62 -10.38 -10.79
N ARG A 7 23.68 -10.35 -9.98
CA ARG A 7 23.56 -10.50 -8.51
C ARG A 7 22.68 -9.43 -7.84
N PRO A 8 22.85 -8.12 -8.14
CA PRO A 8 21.97 -7.11 -7.50
C PRO A 8 20.52 -7.22 -7.91
N LYS A 9 20.23 -7.64 -9.14
CA LYS A 9 18.85 -7.86 -9.61
C LYS A 9 18.20 -9.07 -8.93
N ALA A 10 18.93 -10.18 -8.80
CA ALA A 10 18.43 -11.38 -8.13
C ALA A 10 18.14 -11.13 -6.65
N ILE A 11 19.00 -10.39 -5.96
CA ILE A 11 18.78 -10.00 -4.55
C ILE A 11 17.53 -9.11 -4.44
N ALA A 12 17.38 -8.12 -5.32
CA ALA A 12 16.20 -7.25 -5.32
C ALA A 12 14.89 -8.03 -5.57
N ILE A 13 14.92 -9.00 -6.50
CA ILE A 13 13.75 -9.88 -6.75
C ILE A 13 13.45 -10.73 -5.53
N PHE A 14 14.47 -11.35 -4.91
CA PHE A 14 14.27 -12.14 -3.70
C PHE A 14 13.71 -11.31 -2.56
N GLN A 15 14.23 -10.10 -2.33
CA GLN A 15 13.71 -9.18 -1.33
C GLN A 15 12.24 -8.80 -1.61
N ALA A 16 11.89 -8.51 -2.85
CA ALA A 16 10.52 -8.21 -3.24
C ALA A 16 9.58 -9.38 -2.98
N LEU A 17 9.97 -10.60 -3.35
CA LEU A 17 9.19 -11.82 -3.09
C LEU A 17 9.04 -12.09 -1.60
N PHE A 18 10.09 -11.90 -0.81
CA PHE A 18 10.07 -12.08 0.63
C PHE A 18 9.13 -11.07 1.31
N VAL A 19 9.18 -9.80 0.90
CA VAL A 19 8.25 -8.77 1.40
C VAL A 19 6.81 -9.10 1.03
N THR A 20 6.56 -9.56 -0.20
CA THR A 20 5.21 -9.98 -0.64
C THR A 20 4.69 -11.17 0.17
N PHE A 21 5.55 -12.14 0.46
CA PHE A 21 5.22 -13.27 1.34
C PHE A 21 4.86 -12.80 2.75
N LEU A 22 5.66 -11.90 3.35
CA LEU A 22 5.36 -11.32 4.65
C LEU A 22 4.04 -10.53 4.65
N TRP A 23 3.74 -9.83 3.58
CA TRP A 23 2.47 -9.13 3.45
C TRP A 23 1.28 -10.08 3.37
N SER A 24 1.36 -11.14 2.56
CA SER A 24 0.26 -12.10 2.45
C SER A 24 -0.03 -12.83 3.75
N THR A 25 0.99 -13.25 4.49
CA THR A 25 0.81 -13.84 5.83
C THR A 25 0.24 -12.84 6.84
N SER A 26 0.64 -11.56 6.73
CA SER A 26 0.16 -10.48 7.58
C SER A 26 -1.36 -10.30 7.54
N TRP A 27 -2.01 -10.50 6.38
CA TRP A 27 -3.47 -10.38 6.25
C TRP A 27 -4.22 -11.38 7.12
N VAL A 28 -3.74 -12.62 7.15
CA VAL A 28 -4.33 -13.68 7.97
C VAL A 28 -4.14 -13.36 9.45
N LEU A 29 -2.94 -12.97 9.86
CA LEU A 29 -2.63 -12.60 11.25
C LEU A 29 -3.41 -11.37 11.72
N ILE A 30 -3.58 -10.36 10.87
CA ILE A 30 -4.42 -9.20 11.21
C ILE A 30 -5.87 -9.63 11.40
N LYS A 31 -6.41 -10.46 10.50
CA LYS A 31 -7.79 -10.93 10.59
C LYS A 31 -8.02 -11.71 11.89
N GLU A 32 -7.04 -12.52 12.31
CA GLU A 32 -7.10 -13.24 13.57
C GLU A 32 -7.07 -12.28 14.77
N GLY A 33 -6.12 -11.34 14.81
CA GLY A 33 -6.02 -10.38 15.91
C GLY A 33 -7.20 -9.41 16.02
N LEU A 34 -7.96 -9.19 14.92
CA LEU A 34 -9.18 -8.38 14.95
C LEU A 34 -10.36 -9.07 15.67
N LYS A 35 -10.23 -10.33 16.08
CA LYS A 35 -11.22 -11.00 16.93
C LYS A 35 -11.18 -10.47 18.37
N ASP A 36 -9.99 -10.08 18.85
CA ASP A 36 -9.76 -9.70 20.24
C ASP A 36 -9.55 -8.20 20.42
N LEU A 37 -9.11 -7.49 19.38
CA LEU A 37 -8.74 -6.08 19.45
C LEU A 37 -9.58 -5.21 18.51
N PRO A 38 -9.98 -4.00 18.95
CA PRO A 38 -10.58 -3.02 18.06
C PRO A 38 -9.62 -2.65 16.90
N PRO A 39 -10.12 -2.47 15.65
CA PRO A 39 -9.29 -2.28 14.47
C PRO A 39 -8.26 -1.15 14.59
N LEU A 40 -8.69 0.02 15.06
CA LEU A 40 -7.81 1.19 15.17
C LEU A 40 -6.78 1.04 16.28
N THR A 41 -7.15 0.42 17.40
CA THR A 41 -6.22 0.12 18.51
C THR A 41 -5.13 -0.85 18.03
N PHE A 42 -5.54 -1.92 17.32
CA PHE A 42 -4.59 -2.88 16.77
C PHE A 42 -3.64 -2.23 15.76
N ALA A 43 -4.16 -1.43 14.83
CA ALA A 43 -3.34 -0.68 13.88
C ALA A 43 -2.34 0.22 14.61
N GLY A 44 -2.81 1.01 15.59
CA GLY A 44 -1.97 1.92 16.38
C GLY A 44 -0.84 1.20 17.10
N LEU A 45 -1.14 0.12 17.83
CA LEU A 45 -0.14 -0.69 18.53
C LEU A 45 0.90 -1.29 17.56
N ARG A 46 0.47 -1.84 16.44
CA ARG A 46 1.36 -2.41 15.43
C ARG A 46 2.36 -1.38 14.90
N TYR A 47 1.88 -0.19 14.53
CA TYR A 47 2.76 0.85 13.99
C TYR A 47 3.63 1.52 15.05
N LEU A 48 3.14 1.64 16.29
CA LEU A 48 3.95 2.09 17.41
C LEU A 48 5.12 1.13 17.68
N LEU A 49 4.85 -0.17 17.74
CA LEU A 49 5.89 -1.19 17.91
C LEU A 49 6.89 -1.18 16.76
N ALA A 50 6.41 -1.10 15.52
CA ALA A 50 7.29 -0.99 14.35
C ALA A 50 8.19 0.27 14.41
N PHE A 51 7.64 1.40 14.81
CA PHE A 51 8.40 2.64 15.01
C PHE A 51 9.50 2.47 16.07
N LEU A 52 9.18 1.92 17.24
CA LEU A 52 10.14 1.67 18.30
C LEU A 52 11.29 0.75 17.87
N ILE A 53 10.99 -0.28 17.07
CA ILE A 53 12.01 -1.21 16.53
C ILE A 53 12.88 -0.52 15.47
N LEU A 54 12.32 0.38 14.68
CA LEU A 54 13.05 1.06 13.60
C LEU A 54 13.98 2.17 14.12
N ILE A 55 13.69 2.78 15.27
CA ILE A 55 14.56 3.82 15.86
C ILE A 55 16.02 3.34 16.01
N PRO A 56 16.32 2.23 16.72
CA PRO A 56 17.70 1.79 16.88
C PRO A 56 18.36 1.39 15.56
N VAL A 57 17.59 0.85 14.62
CA VAL A 57 18.08 0.53 13.26
C VAL A 57 18.52 1.81 12.55
N TYR A 58 17.69 2.85 12.57
CA TYR A 58 18.01 4.16 12.00
C TYR A 58 19.24 4.81 12.66
N LEU A 59 19.32 4.74 14.00
CA LEU A 59 20.44 5.32 14.74
C LEU A 59 21.78 4.64 14.45
N ARG A 60 21.78 3.35 14.10
CA ARG A 60 22.98 2.57 13.72
C ARG A 60 23.39 2.75 12.27
N GLN A 61 22.55 3.33 11.43
CA GLN A 61 22.83 3.47 10.00
C GLN A 61 23.96 4.49 9.76
N SER A 62 25.03 4.07 9.10
CA SER A 62 26.22 4.91 8.83
C SER A 62 25.92 6.10 7.91
N LYS A 63 24.98 5.93 6.98
CA LYS A 63 24.50 6.99 6.08
C LYS A 63 23.18 7.54 6.61
N LYS A 64 23.24 8.34 7.63
CA LYS A 64 22.06 9.06 8.12
C LYS A 64 21.59 10.03 7.03
N VAL A 65 20.32 9.92 6.66
CA VAL A 65 19.68 10.98 5.88
C VAL A 65 19.87 12.27 6.67
N GLU A 66 20.51 13.26 6.07
CA GLU A 66 20.72 14.54 6.72
C GLU A 66 19.36 15.26 6.83
N LEU A 67 18.63 14.98 7.91
CA LEU A 67 17.35 15.61 8.22
C LEU A 67 17.44 17.14 8.18
N LYS A 68 18.64 17.67 8.43
CA LYS A 68 18.95 19.11 8.36
C LYS A 68 18.87 19.68 6.92
N ARG A 69 18.94 18.83 5.87
CA ARG A 69 18.81 19.26 4.47
C ARG A 69 17.37 19.33 3.99
N LEU A 70 16.42 18.86 4.80
CA LEU A 70 15.00 18.90 4.44
C LEU A 70 14.47 20.32 4.60
N THR A 71 13.84 20.81 3.54
CA THR A 71 13.13 22.09 3.56
C THR A 71 11.81 21.99 4.33
N LYS A 72 11.22 23.12 4.72
CA LYS A 72 9.89 23.13 5.34
C LYS A 72 8.83 22.45 4.47
N ASN A 73 8.94 22.58 3.15
CA ASN A 73 8.04 21.96 2.19
C ASN A 73 8.21 20.44 2.17
N ASP A 74 9.45 19.93 2.24
CA ASP A 74 9.73 18.49 2.35
C ASP A 74 9.10 17.91 3.62
N TRP A 75 9.23 18.60 4.75
CA TRP A 75 8.60 18.21 5.99
C TRP A 75 7.07 18.20 5.89
N GLY A 76 6.48 19.22 5.26
CA GLY A 76 5.04 19.26 5.00
C GLY A 76 4.57 18.05 4.19
N LEU A 77 5.28 17.70 3.10
CA LEU A 77 4.96 16.54 2.26
C LEU A 77 5.13 15.21 3.00
N LEU A 78 6.19 15.07 3.79
CA LEU A 78 6.43 13.85 4.59
C LEU A 78 5.36 13.65 5.67
N ILE A 79 4.97 14.72 6.36
CA ILE A 79 3.89 14.67 7.35
C ILE A 79 2.57 14.33 6.69
N THR A 80 2.24 14.96 5.56
CA THR A 80 1.02 14.67 4.78
C THR A 80 1.02 13.22 4.33
N LEU A 81 2.12 12.71 3.80
CA LEU A 81 2.26 11.30 3.43
C LEU A 81 2.06 10.38 4.65
N GLY A 82 2.65 10.72 5.78
CA GLY A 82 2.49 9.98 7.03
C GLY A 82 1.02 9.90 7.47
N ILE A 83 0.31 11.02 7.49
CA ILE A 83 -1.11 11.08 7.86
C ILE A 83 -1.96 10.29 6.85
N VAL A 84 -1.80 10.53 5.56
CA VAL A 84 -2.61 9.88 4.52
C VAL A 84 -2.33 8.37 4.49
N TYR A 85 -1.08 7.95 4.55
CA TYR A 85 -0.73 6.54 4.43
C TYR A 85 -0.96 5.77 5.75
N TYR A 86 -0.36 6.21 6.86
CA TYR A 86 -0.41 5.45 8.11
C TYR A 86 -1.70 5.66 8.91
N THR A 87 -2.26 6.87 8.93
CA THR A 87 -3.49 7.12 9.70
C THR A 87 -4.71 6.77 8.88
N LEU A 88 -4.88 7.39 7.71
CA LEU A 88 -6.10 7.22 6.92
C LEU A 88 -6.11 5.86 6.20
N THR A 89 -5.11 5.56 5.37
CA THR A 89 -5.11 4.32 4.57
C THR A 89 -5.08 3.08 5.45
N GLN A 90 -4.17 3.02 6.41
CA GLN A 90 -4.04 1.84 7.26
C GLN A 90 -5.19 1.72 8.26
N GLY A 91 -5.70 2.84 8.80
CA GLY A 91 -6.88 2.83 9.65
C GLY A 91 -8.11 2.28 8.91
N LEU A 92 -8.38 2.76 7.70
CA LEU A 92 -9.45 2.24 6.84
C LEU A 92 -9.24 0.77 6.46
N GLN A 93 -7.99 0.35 6.24
CA GLN A 93 -7.63 -1.02 5.92
C GLN A 93 -8.02 -1.99 7.06
N PHE A 94 -7.68 -1.66 8.29
CA PHE A 94 -8.05 -2.47 9.44
C PHE A 94 -9.57 -2.48 9.67
N LEU A 95 -10.23 -1.34 9.46
CA LEU A 95 -11.70 -1.26 9.50
C LEU A 95 -12.33 -2.13 8.41
N GLY A 96 -11.84 -2.05 7.17
CA GLY A 96 -12.34 -2.86 6.06
C GLY A 96 -12.19 -4.37 6.31
N LEU A 97 -11.05 -4.80 6.87
CA LEU A 97 -10.81 -6.19 7.26
C LEU A 97 -11.74 -6.69 8.37
N LYS A 98 -12.31 -5.81 9.18
CA LYS A 98 -13.34 -6.20 10.15
C LYS A 98 -14.59 -6.71 9.43
N TYR A 99 -14.99 -6.07 8.34
CA TYR A 99 -16.24 -6.34 7.62
C TYR A 99 -16.08 -7.30 6.44
N LEU A 100 -14.88 -7.41 5.85
CA LEU A 100 -14.61 -8.23 4.68
C LEU A 100 -13.72 -9.43 5.00
N PRO A 101 -13.89 -10.55 4.27
CA PRO A 101 -12.89 -11.62 4.24
C PRO A 101 -11.54 -11.07 3.73
N ALA A 102 -10.43 -11.62 4.24
CA ALA A 102 -9.09 -11.18 3.85
C ALA A 102 -8.85 -11.31 2.33
N ILE A 103 -9.36 -12.38 1.71
CA ILE A 103 -9.27 -12.62 0.26
C ILE A 103 -9.98 -11.51 -0.52
N THR A 104 -11.23 -11.21 -0.18
CA THR A 104 -12.03 -10.14 -0.83
C THR A 104 -11.35 -8.79 -0.66
N PHE A 105 -10.85 -8.50 0.54
CA PHE A 105 -10.18 -7.23 0.81
C PHE A 105 -8.86 -7.10 0.05
N SER A 106 -8.04 -8.16 -0.03
CA SER A 106 -6.80 -8.16 -0.79
C SER A 106 -7.04 -7.99 -2.30
N LEU A 107 -8.10 -8.61 -2.85
CA LEU A 107 -8.50 -8.41 -4.23
C LEU A 107 -8.90 -6.96 -4.49
N LEU A 108 -9.68 -6.36 -3.56
CA LEU A 108 -10.09 -4.97 -3.66
C LEU A 108 -8.89 -4.02 -3.65
N LEU A 109 -7.86 -4.29 -2.84
CA LEU A 109 -6.64 -3.50 -2.81
C LEU A 109 -5.85 -3.50 -4.14
N ASN A 110 -6.01 -4.50 -4.98
CA ASN A 110 -5.38 -4.50 -6.30
C ASN A 110 -5.89 -3.36 -7.19
N PHE A 111 -7.10 -2.82 -6.93
CA PHE A 111 -7.56 -1.60 -7.59
C PHE A 111 -6.65 -0.39 -7.33
N THR A 112 -5.84 -0.43 -6.28
CA THR A 112 -4.83 0.63 -6.04
C THR A 112 -3.92 0.83 -7.25
N ALA A 113 -3.53 -0.25 -7.93
CA ALA A 113 -2.70 -0.16 -9.13
C ALA A 113 -3.42 0.60 -10.25
N LEU A 114 -4.72 0.29 -10.47
CA LEU A 114 -5.56 0.96 -11.45
C LEU A 114 -5.73 2.46 -11.13
N PHE A 115 -6.17 2.78 -9.90
CA PHE A 115 -6.36 4.17 -9.50
C PHE A 115 -5.05 4.96 -9.49
N THR A 116 -3.94 4.34 -9.05
CA THR A 116 -2.62 4.97 -9.11
C THR A 116 -2.20 5.26 -10.56
N ALA A 117 -2.48 4.34 -11.48
CA ALA A 117 -2.20 4.56 -12.91
C ALA A 117 -3.03 5.73 -13.48
N VAL A 118 -4.33 5.79 -13.16
CA VAL A 118 -5.20 6.90 -13.57
C VAL A 118 -4.73 8.23 -12.98
N LEU A 119 -4.40 8.26 -11.69
CA LEU A 119 -3.89 9.47 -11.05
C LEU A 119 -2.52 9.89 -11.63
N ALA A 120 -1.66 8.93 -11.98
CA ALA A 120 -0.38 9.20 -12.61
C ALA A 120 -0.55 9.84 -14.03
N LEU A 121 -1.53 9.38 -14.81
CA LEU A 121 -1.90 10.00 -16.07
C LEU A 121 -2.28 11.48 -15.88
N ILE A 122 -3.11 11.77 -14.85
CA ILE A 122 -3.68 13.12 -14.64
C ILE A 122 -2.63 14.04 -14.02
N PHE A 123 -2.01 13.64 -12.91
CA PHE A 123 -1.15 14.50 -12.10
C PHE A 123 0.32 14.49 -12.52
N LEU A 124 0.83 13.34 -12.97
CA LEU A 124 2.23 13.21 -13.37
C LEU A 124 2.41 13.26 -14.89
N LYS A 125 1.30 13.32 -15.66
CA LYS A 125 1.28 13.33 -17.14
C LYS A 125 2.06 12.12 -17.72
N GLU A 126 2.09 11.00 -17.02
CA GLU A 126 2.67 9.75 -17.49
C GLU A 126 1.75 9.12 -18.53
N LYS A 127 2.31 8.43 -19.54
CA LYS A 127 1.52 7.70 -20.54
C LYS A 127 1.51 6.21 -20.21
N LEU A 128 0.34 5.58 -20.28
CA LEU A 128 0.23 4.13 -20.17
C LEU A 128 0.58 3.49 -21.51
N SER A 129 1.32 2.39 -21.46
CA SER A 129 1.58 1.56 -22.63
C SER A 129 0.34 0.72 -22.98
N ASN A 130 0.24 0.24 -24.23
CA ASN A 130 -0.86 -0.63 -24.66
C ASN A 130 -0.94 -1.91 -23.82
N TRP A 131 0.20 -2.46 -23.40
CA TRP A 131 0.25 -3.65 -22.54
C TRP A 131 -0.33 -3.38 -21.14
N GLN A 132 -0.17 -2.18 -20.62
CA GLN A 132 -0.77 -1.80 -19.33
C GLN A 132 -2.31 -1.69 -19.46
N TRP A 133 -2.83 -1.18 -20.58
CA TRP A 133 -4.27 -1.19 -20.86
C TRP A 133 -4.84 -2.61 -20.93
N VAL A 134 -4.15 -3.52 -21.64
CA VAL A 134 -4.54 -4.94 -21.68
C VAL A 134 -4.55 -5.53 -20.28
N GLY A 135 -3.52 -5.28 -19.47
CA GLY A 135 -3.45 -5.74 -18.07
C GLY A 135 -4.63 -5.24 -17.22
N ILE A 136 -5.04 -3.98 -17.38
CA ILE A 136 -6.20 -3.39 -16.71
C ILE A 136 -7.49 -4.13 -17.12
N LEU A 137 -7.69 -4.39 -18.40
CA LEU A 137 -8.88 -5.09 -18.87
C LEU A 137 -8.96 -6.53 -18.35
N VAL A 138 -7.84 -7.26 -18.37
CA VAL A 138 -7.75 -8.62 -17.81
C VAL A 138 -8.04 -8.61 -16.30
N PHE A 139 -7.50 -7.65 -15.56
CA PHE A 139 -7.77 -7.47 -14.15
C PHE A 139 -9.26 -7.23 -13.87
N LEU A 140 -9.90 -6.29 -14.60
CA LEU A 140 -11.32 -6.00 -14.44
C LEU A 140 -12.21 -7.21 -14.76
N ALA A 141 -11.86 -7.99 -15.80
CA ALA A 141 -12.56 -9.23 -16.10
C ALA A 141 -12.45 -10.25 -14.96
N GLY A 142 -11.25 -10.41 -14.37
CA GLY A 142 -11.05 -11.28 -13.20
C GLY A 142 -11.85 -10.84 -11.97
N VAL A 143 -11.92 -9.54 -11.71
CA VAL A 143 -12.75 -8.97 -10.64
C VAL A 143 -14.23 -9.26 -10.88
N PHE A 144 -14.71 -9.07 -12.12
CA PHE A 144 -16.10 -9.37 -12.48
C PHE A 144 -16.43 -10.84 -12.20
N VAL A 145 -15.59 -11.77 -12.65
CA VAL A 145 -15.77 -13.21 -12.42
C VAL A 145 -15.80 -13.54 -10.93
N TYR A 146 -14.93 -12.90 -10.12
CA TYR A 146 -14.87 -13.15 -8.67
C TYR A 146 -16.15 -12.70 -7.94
N PHE A 147 -16.73 -11.57 -8.34
CA PHE A 147 -17.92 -11.02 -7.68
C PHE A 147 -19.25 -11.51 -8.29
N TYR A 148 -19.22 -12.31 -9.33
CA TYR A 148 -20.44 -12.85 -9.94
C TYR A 148 -20.91 -14.12 -9.21
N PRO A 149 -22.22 -14.28 -8.90
CA PRO A 149 -23.31 -13.30 -8.98
C PRO A 149 -23.27 -12.28 -7.82
N LEU A 150 -23.62 -11.03 -8.11
CA LEU A 150 -23.56 -9.90 -7.20
C LEU A 150 -24.64 -9.96 -6.09
N ASN A 151 -24.52 -10.90 -5.17
CA ASN A 151 -25.32 -10.93 -3.95
C ASN A 151 -24.53 -10.25 -2.81
N LEU A 152 -24.80 -8.98 -2.56
CA LEU A 152 -24.10 -8.17 -1.57
C LEU A 152 -24.97 -7.97 -0.32
N PRO A 153 -24.80 -8.75 0.76
CA PRO A 153 -25.42 -8.45 2.06
C PRO A 153 -24.98 -7.06 2.54
N VAL A 154 -25.83 -6.40 3.34
CA VAL A 154 -25.60 -5.01 3.80
C VAL A 154 -24.25 -4.82 4.48
N GLY A 155 -23.79 -5.78 5.31
CA GLY A 155 -22.48 -5.73 5.96
C GLY A 155 -21.31 -5.80 4.97
N LEU A 156 -21.47 -6.52 3.86
CA LEU A 156 -20.47 -6.59 2.79
C LEU A 156 -20.39 -5.27 2.03
N ALA A 157 -21.53 -4.61 1.77
CA ALA A 157 -21.56 -3.32 1.09
C ALA A 157 -20.79 -2.23 1.87
N LEU A 158 -20.94 -2.18 3.20
CA LEU A 158 -20.18 -1.27 4.05
C LEU A 158 -18.67 -1.58 3.98
N GLY A 159 -18.30 -2.85 4.07
CA GLY A 159 -16.92 -3.30 3.94
C GLY A 159 -16.30 -2.92 2.60
N LEU A 160 -17.05 -3.07 1.49
CA LEU A 160 -16.61 -2.65 0.15
C LEU A 160 -16.43 -1.13 0.05
N ALA A 161 -17.34 -0.35 0.63
CA ALA A 161 -17.21 1.11 0.65
C ALA A 161 -15.94 1.56 1.41
N ILE A 162 -15.69 0.99 2.60
CA ILE A 162 -14.47 1.25 3.38
C ILE A 162 -13.23 0.79 2.60
N GLY A 163 -13.29 -0.37 1.96
CA GLY A 163 -12.21 -0.89 1.13
C GLY A 163 -11.90 0.01 -0.07
N MET A 164 -12.92 0.52 -0.75
CA MET A 164 -12.72 1.50 -1.84
C MET A 164 -12.11 2.81 -1.32
N ALA A 165 -12.55 3.32 -0.17
CA ALA A 165 -11.92 4.46 0.48
C ALA A 165 -10.45 4.20 0.80
N THR A 166 -10.10 2.98 1.23
CA THR A 166 -8.70 2.53 1.43
C THR A 166 -7.92 2.59 0.13
N VAL A 167 -8.47 2.07 -0.97
CA VAL A 167 -7.86 2.07 -2.31
C VAL A 167 -7.56 3.49 -2.76
N PHE A 168 -8.52 4.40 -2.66
CA PHE A 168 -8.32 5.81 -3.02
C PHE A 168 -7.23 6.47 -2.18
N SER A 169 -7.29 6.32 -0.86
CA SER A 169 -6.29 6.87 0.05
C SER A 169 -4.89 6.33 -0.24
N ASN A 170 -4.77 5.02 -0.50
CA ASN A 170 -3.51 4.37 -0.84
C ASN A 170 -2.95 4.87 -2.19
N SER A 171 -3.82 5.09 -3.16
CA SER A 171 -3.43 5.64 -4.47
C SER A 171 -2.92 7.08 -4.35
N ILE A 172 -3.59 7.91 -3.55
CA ILE A 172 -3.14 9.28 -3.25
C ILE A 172 -1.77 9.25 -2.56
N ALA A 173 -1.60 8.41 -1.53
CA ALA A 173 -0.32 8.26 -0.85
C ALA A 173 0.81 7.84 -1.81
N SER A 174 0.52 6.93 -2.75
CA SER A 174 1.46 6.48 -3.78
C SER A 174 1.89 7.63 -4.69
N ILE A 175 0.97 8.52 -5.09
CA ILE A 175 1.29 9.70 -5.91
C ILE A 175 2.13 10.71 -5.12
N ILE A 176 1.79 10.98 -3.86
CA ILE A 176 2.57 11.87 -2.99
C ILE A 176 4.00 11.32 -2.84
N GLY A 177 4.14 10.01 -2.59
CA GLY A 177 5.45 9.34 -2.48
C GLY A 177 6.28 9.46 -3.77
N ARG A 178 5.65 9.27 -4.95
CA ARG A 178 6.31 9.47 -6.25
C ARG A 178 6.74 10.93 -6.45
N PHE A 179 5.89 11.88 -6.09
CA PHE A 179 6.20 13.31 -6.20
C PHE A 179 7.42 13.68 -5.35
N ILE A 180 7.48 13.22 -4.10
CA ILE A 180 8.62 13.44 -3.20
C ILE A 180 9.92 12.86 -3.79
N ASN A 181 9.87 11.64 -4.33
CA ASN A 181 11.05 11.01 -4.92
C ASN A 181 11.52 11.71 -6.20
N ARG A 182 10.60 12.21 -7.00
CA ARG A 182 10.92 12.90 -8.28
C ARG A 182 11.54 14.28 -8.08
N SER A 183 11.18 14.97 -7.00
CA SER A 183 11.73 16.30 -6.68
C SER A 183 13.17 16.26 -6.14
N LYS A 184 13.71 15.07 -5.86
CA LYS A 184 15.06 14.87 -5.27
C LYS A 184 16.07 14.26 -6.24
N HIS A 185 15.67 13.98 -7.47
CA HIS A 185 16.52 13.55 -8.58
C HIS A 185 16.41 14.53 -9.75
#